data_dd3b32f2218eb6992ba715de2d646521
#
_entry.id   dd3b32f2218eb6992ba715de2d646521
#
_cell.length_a   1.000
_cell.length_b   1.000
_cell.length_c   1.000
_cell.angle_alpha   90.00
_cell.angle_beta   90.00
_cell.angle_gamma   90.00
#
_symmetry.space_group_name_H-M   'P 1'
#
loop_
_entity.id
_entity.type
_entity.pdbx_description
1 polymer ?
#
loop_
_entity_poly.entity_id
_entity_poly.type
_entity_poly.pdbx_seq_one_letter_code
_entity_poly.pdbx_strand_id
1 'polypeptide(L)'
;MMNTNFDSYFDSLWAKCIKYKYELLSSLLFGFLTYTFYFTNMIYNHDSVNKLIVINADHYYRIGRWGTYFLAMIFPHPTMPWYDGVFSLILYSIGICLISNIFEFNNKYIKILLSGIIISFPSICANYLYMFQAITFSLSFLLSTLSVYYLKYNQNKFAIFYSICAIVILLSFYQGLLAITTSLMVLYLIKMILNENFNNEDIIRKGLVALFILIVGVVVYWLITHLVFSILGHGFDSYAENAMDSKDPFFKKLIWPYKYFFRELLPLKNNFSLIIFKWTIPFMWVSLIICFLSIIKKIKHYDFQRVFILLFLLLIYPISINFMYLAAVPRAMYSLPLIGFLSIYIFITIITESLVNKQVFKDYIKIFMCVILLSNIRGANMVAMYARISYENAFSFYTSLITQIKSSGLLDEKTSLAICGSPDKYIYKLQDLNNKHMPILPLIYIPYKQNFMKYYLGFDVPIVSLEEKVAISKRKEFKQMEIYPNPKSISKIGNIIVVKLNENINNDQ
;
A
#
# COMPACT_ATOMS: atom_id res chain seq x y z
N MET A 1 -13.85 -41.83 14.19
CA MET A 1 -13.28 -41.87 12.83
C MET A 1 -13.90 -40.75 12.03
N MET A 2 -13.19 -39.62 11.89
CA MET A 2 -13.58 -38.55 10.98
C MET A 2 -13.15 -38.96 9.57
N ASN A 3 -14.02 -39.66 8.86
CA ASN A 3 -13.95 -39.67 7.40
C ASN A 3 -14.45 -38.30 6.91
N THR A 4 -13.64 -37.27 7.03
CA THR A 4 -13.84 -36.07 6.25
C THR A 4 -13.44 -36.43 4.83
N ASN A 5 -14.45 -36.80 4.04
CA ASN A 5 -14.29 -37.05 2.61
C ASN A 5 -13.61 -35.80 2.02
N PHE A 6 -12.36 -35.94 1.60
CA PHE A 6 -11.59 -34.86 0.93
C PHE A 6 -12.40 -34.29 -0.25
N ASP A 7 -13.15 -35.17 -0.93
CA ASP A 7 -14.08 -34.81 -2.00
C ASP A 7 -15.18 -33.84 -1.53
N SER A 8 -15.80 -34.07 -0.35
CA SER A 8 -16.83 -33.18 0.18
C SER A 8 -16.31 -31.77 0.52
N TYR A 9 -15.03 -31.69 0.88
CA TYR A 9 -14.38 -30.41 1.10
C TYR A 9 -14.16 -29.66 -0.23
N PHE A 10 -13.70 -30.34 -1.28
CA PHE A 10 -13.56 -29.77 -2.63
C PHE A 10 -14.92 -29.37 -3.21
N ASP A 11 -15.95 -30.15 -3.05
CA ASP A 11 -17.31 -29.80 -3.49
C ASP A 11 -17.82 -28.54 -2.80
N SER A 12 -17.56 -28.40 -1.49
CA SER A 12 -17.89 -27.17 -0.74
C SER A 12 -17.12 -25.96 -1.24
N LEU A 13 -15.81 -26.09 -1.52
CA LEU A 13 -15.01 -25.02 -2.11
C LEU A 13 -15.51 -24.64 -3.51
N TRP A 14 -15.78 -25.64 -4.34
CA TRP A 14 -16.30 -25.43 -5.68
C TRP A 14 -17.65 -24.71 -5.68
N ALA A 15 -18.56 -25.11 -4.81
CA ALA A 15 -19.83 -24.41 -4.62
C ALA A 15 -19.66 -22.93 -4.23
N LYS A 16 -18.66 -22.62 -3.36
CA LYS A 16 -18.31 -21.24 -3.02
C LYS A 16 -17.74 -20.48 -4.22
N CYS A 17 -16.87 -21.09 -5.01
CA CYS A 17 -16.35 -20.49 -6.24
C CYS A 17 -17.46 -20.15 -7.23
N ILE A 18 -18.43 -21.07 -7.41
CA ILE A 18 -19.60 -20.83 -8.27
C ILE A 18 -20.46 -19.67 -7.72
N LYS A 19 -20.67 -19.63 -6.40
CA LYS A 19 -21.45 -18.57 -5.74
C LYS A 19 -20.84 -17.17 -5.98
N TYR A 20 -19.52 -17.05 -5.93
CA TYR A 20 -18.78 -15.78 -6.08
C TYR A 20 -18.07 -15.67 -7.44
N LYS A 21 -18.54 -16.38 -8.46
CA LYS A 21 -17.89 -16.42 -9.79
C LYS A 21 -17.67 -15.05 -10.42
N TYR A 22 -18.60 -14.11 -10.27
CA TYR A 22 -18.48 -12.78 -10.84
C TYR A 22 -17.35 -11.99 -10.18
N GLU A 23 -17.25 -12.04 -8.86
CA GLU A 23 -16.21 -11.39 -8.09
C GLU A 23 -14.85 -12.03 -8.36
N LEU A 24 -14.77 -13.34 -8.30
CA LEU A 24 -13.53 -14.08 -8.49
C LEU A 24 -12.97 -13.92 -9.90
N LEU A 25 -13.79 -14.18 -10.93
CA LEU A 25 -13.35 -14.09 -12.32
C LEU A 25 -13.00 -12.64 -12.71
N SER A 26 -13.78 -11.65 -12.26
CA SER A 26 -13.48 -10.25 -12.58
C SER A 26 -12.24 -9.74 -11.86
N SER A 27 -12.05 -10.08 -10.58
CA SER A 27 -10.83 -9.67 -9.87
C SER A 27 -9.57 -10.31 -10.47
N LEU A 28 -9.61 -11.58 -10.87
CA LEU A 28 -8.52 -12.23 -11.57
C LEU A 28 -8.28 -11.60 -12.95
N LEU A 29 -9.34 -11.44 -13.77
CA LEU A 29 -9.21 -10.84 -15.12
C LEU A 29 -8.63 -9.43 -15.06
N PHE A 30 -9.24 -8.54 -14.27
CA PHE A 30 -8.77 -7.16 -14.15
C PHE A 30 -7.45 -7.06 -13.42
N GLY A 31 -7.17 -7.99 -12.48
CA GLY A 31 -5.89 -8.11 -11.83
C GLY A 31 -4.77 -8.46 -12.82
N PHE A 32 -4.98 -9.44 -13.68
CA PHE A 32 -4.03 -9.75 -14.76
C PHE A 32 -3.86 -8.59 -15.74
N LEU A 33 -4.95 -7.95 -16.20
CA LEU A 33 -4.86 -6.76 -17.05
C LEU A 33 -4.07 -5.61 -16.43
N THR A 34 -4.11 -5.52 -15.10
CA THR A 34 -3.42 -4.46 -14.35
C THR A 34 -1.97 -4.81 -14.08
N TYR A 35 -1.65 -6.07 -13.72
CA TYR A 35 -0.39 -6.45 -13.08
C TYR A 35 0.44 -7.47 -13.84
N THR A 36 0.04 -7.95 -15.03
CA THR A 36 0.84 -8.92 -15.80
C THR A 36 2.28 -8.43 -16.01
N PHE A 37 2.45 -7.13 -16.28
CA PHE A 37 3.78 -6.57 -16.45
C PHE A 37 4.63 -6.66 -15.17
N TYR A 38 4.01 -6.47 -13.99
CA TYR A 38 4.67 -6.64 -12.69
C TYR A 38 5.05 -8.10 -12.42
N PHE A 39 4.25 -9.05 -12.88
CA PHE A 39 4.48 -10.48 -12.66
C PHE A 39 5.55 -11.04 -13.60
N THR A 40 5.64 -10.54 -14.82
CA THR A 40 6.56 -11.03 -15.85
C THR A 40 7.87 -10.25 -15.92
N ASN A 41 7.97 -9.13 -15.20
CA ASN A 41 9.16 -8.29 -15.16
C ASN A 41 9.55 -8.00 -13.72
N MET A 42 10.87 -7.96 -13.47
CA MET A 42 11.36 -7.42 -12.20
C MET A 42 11.15 -5.91 -12.21
N ILE A 43 10.18 -5.44 -11.41
CA ILE A 43 9.94 -4.02 -11.17
C ILE A 43 10.61 -3.64 -9.86
N TYR A 44 11.58 -2.75 -9.94
CA TYR A 44 12.36 -2.34 -8.79
C TYR A 44 11.86 -1.02 -8.24
N ASN A 45 11.65 -0.96 -6.93
CA ASN A 45 11.62 0.29 -6.18
C ASN A 45 12.91 0.42 -5.36
N HIS A 46 13.07 1.54 -4.65
CA HIS A 46 14.24 1.82 -3.85
C HIS A 46 14.52 0.77 -2.75
N ASP A 47 13.51 0.15 -2.16
CA ASP A 47 13.69 -0.89 -1.13
C ASP A 47 13.94 -2.28 -1.72
N SER A 48 13.46 -2.55 -2.94
CA SER A 48 13.60 -3.85 -3.60
C SER A 48 15.06 -4.21 -3.85
N VAL A 49 15.90 -3.21 -4.14
CA VAL A 49 17.34 -3.41 -4.45
C VAL A 49 18.06 -4.18 -3.35
N ASN A 50 17.69 -3.97 -2.09
CA ASN A 50 18.31 -4.65 -0.95
C ASN A 50 17.71 -6.01 -0.65
N LYS A 51 16.48 -6.27 -1.13
CA LYS A 51 15.67 -7.39 -0.65
C LYS A 51 15.47 -8.49 -1.69
N LEU A 52 16.10 -8.35 -2.87
CA LEU A 52 15.98 -9.33 -3.94
C LEU A 52 16.80 -10.60 -3.70
N ILE A 53 17.96 -10.48 -3.06
CA ILE A 53 18.92 -11.59 -2.91
C ILE A 53 19.12 -11.93 -1.43
N VAL A 54 19.19 -10.93 -0.57
CA VAL A 54 19.39 -11.11 0.87
C VAL A 54 18.22 -10.49 1.63
N ILE A 55 17.36 -11.33 2.21
CA ILE A 55 16.32 -10.88 3.10
C ILE A 55 16.93 -10.77 4.50
N ASN A 56 17.34 -9.56 4.90
CA ASN A 56 17.53 -9.29 6.32
C ASN A 56 16.16 -9.19 6.96
N ALA A 57 15.70 -10.28 7.56
CA ALA A 57 14.38 -10.39 8.16
C ALA A 57 14.27 -9.58 9.47
N ASP A 58 15.40 -9.30 10.16
CA ASP A 58 15.40 -8.66 11.49
C ASP A 58 14.77 -7.28 11.50
N HIS A 59 14.92 -6.52 10.43
CA HIS A 59 14.24 -5.22 10.30
C HIS A 59 12.72 -5.32 10.48
N TYR A 60 12.10 -6.42 10.05
CA TYR A 60 10.64 -6.53 10.11
C TYR A 60 10.10 -6.58 11.52
N TYR A 61 10.67 -7.42 12.43
CA TYR A 61 10.16 -7.45 13.79
C TYR A 61 10.44 -6.13 14.53
N ARG A 62 11.55 -5.45 14.21
CA ARG A 62 11.92 -4.16 14.82
C ARG A 62 11.00 -2.99 14.40
N ILE A 63 10.20 -3.16 13.37
CA ILE A 63 9.12 -2.22 12.98
C ILE A 63 7.73 -2.76 13.35
N GLY A 64 7.66 -3.77 14.24
CA GLY A 64 6.42 -4.38 14.70
C GLY A 64 5.80 -5.39 13.72
N ARG A 65 6.49 -5.76 12.63
CA ARG A 65 5.98 -6.70 11.61
C ARG A 65 6.52 -8.12 11.85
N TRP A 66 6.35 -8.62 13.04
CA TRP A 66 6.85 -9.94 13.45
C TRP A 66 6.23 -11.10 12.63
N GLY A 67 5.00 -10.98 12.15
CA GLY A 67 4.41 -11.97 11.24
C GLY A 67 5.18 -12.05 9.92
N THR A 68 5.60 -10.90 9.35
CA THR A 68 6.46 -10.86 8.16
C THR A 68 7.83 -11.47 8.45
N TYR A 69 8.40 -11.22 9.63
CA TYR A 69 9.65 -11.83 10.07
C TYR A 69 9.56 -13.36 10.09
N PHE A 70 8.56 -13.93 10.78
CA PHE A 70 8.37 -15.38 10.83
C PHE A 70 8.08 -16.00 9.46
N LEU A 71 7.28 -15.31 8.62
CA LEU A 71 7.04 -15.79 7.26
C LEU A 71 8.33 -15.85 6.44
N ALA A 72 9.19 -14.83 6.55
CA ALA A 72 10.48 -14.80 5.86
C ALA A 72 11.47 -15.86 6.39
N MET A 73 11.36 -16.26 7.66
CA MET A 73 12.17 -17.37 8.21
C MET A 73 11.71 -18.74 7.71
N ILE A 74 10.37 -18.93 7.56
CA ILE A 74 9.80 -20.20 7.07
C ILE A 74 10.03 -20.34 5.56
N PHE A 75 9.94 -19.25 4.82
CA PHE A 75 10.10 -19.19 3.36
C PHE A 75 11.21 -18.20 2.98
N PRO A 76 12.49 -18.53 3.24
CA PRO A 76 13.62 -17.68 2.89
C PRO A 76 13.90 -17.79 1.40
N HIS A 77 13.18 -17.06 0.59
CA HIS A 77 13.38 -17.09 -0.87
C HIS A 77 13.62 -15.69 -1.44
N PRO A 78 14.34 -15.56 -2.55
CA PRO A 78 14.41 -14.31 -3.28
C PRO A 78 13.02 -13.95 -3.82
N THR A 79 12.81 -12.67 -4.10
CA THR A 79 11.55 -12.21 -4.71
C THR A 79 11.32 -12.92 -6.05
N MET A 80 10.20 -13.60 -6.17
CA MET A 80 9.76 -14.29 -7.38
C MET A 80 8.51 -13.61 -7.94
N PRO A 81 8.63 -12.63 -8.85
CA PRO A 81 7.50 -11.77 -9.23
C PRO A 81 6.28 -12.54 -9.72
N TRP A 82 6.49 -13.60 -10.49
CA TRP A 82 5.40 -14.43 -10.97
C TRP A 82 4.69 -15.17 -9.84
N TYR A 83 5.43 -15.85 -8.98
CA TYR A 83 4.87 -16.62 -7.88
C TYR A 83 4.22 -15.70 -6.85
N ASP A 84 4.97 -14.72 -6.33
CA ASP A 84 4.51 -13.80 -5.30
C ASP A 84 3.33 -12.95 -5.80
N GLY A 85 3.40 -12.51 -7.05
CA GLY A 85 2.37 -11.69 -7.69
C GLY A 85 1.07 -12.45 -7.91
N VAL A 86 1.10 -13.63 -8.50
CA VAL A 86 -0.10 -14.42 -8.78
C VAL A 86 -0.72 -14.95 -7.48
N PHE A 87 0.09 -15.41 -6.53
CA PHE A 87 -0.41 -15.87 -5.25
C PHE A 87 -1.08 -14.74 -4.46
N SER A 88 -0.47 -13.55 -4.44
CA SER A 88 -1.08 -12.38 -3.80
C SER A 88 -2.38 -11.94 -4.51
N LEU A 89 -2.45 -12.04 -5.84
CA LEU A 89 -3.67 -11.76 -6.59
C LEU A 89 -4.82 -12.68 -6.19
N ILE A 90 -4.55 -13.96 -5.98
CA ILE A 90 -5.54 -14.93 -5.48
C ILE A 90 -6.04 -14.54 -4.09
N LEU A 91 -5.14 -14.17 -3.17
CA LEU A 91 -5.50 -13.74 -1.81
C LEU A 91 -6.36 -12.47 -1.81
N TYR A 92 -6.01 -11.47 -2.63
CA TYR A 92 -6.85 -10.28 -2.83
C TYR A 92 -8.23 -10.65 -3.37
N SER A 93 -8.29 -11.55 -4.36
CA SER A 93 -9.55 -12.00 -4.96
C SER A 93 -10.48 -12.68 -3.95
N ILE A 94 -9.93 -13.50 -3.06
CA ILE A 94 -10.70 -14.11 -1.95
C ILE A 94 -11.22 -13.01 -1.00
N GLY A 95 -10.40 -12.04 -0.63
CA GLY A 95 -10.83 -10.90 0.18
C GLY A 95 -11.95 -10.09 -0.47
N ILE A 96 -11.91 -9.89 -1.80
CA ILE A 96 -12.96 -9.22 -2.57
C ILE A 96 -14.27 -10.04 -2.53
N CYS A 97 -14.20 -11.36 -2.64
CA CYS A 97 -15.38 -12.22 -2.46
C CYS A 97 -16.00 -12.07 -1.07
N LEU A 98 -15.17 -11.95 -0.02
CA LEU A 98 -15.66 -11.70 1.35
C LEU A 98 -16.33 -10.32 1.46
N ILE A 99 -15.81 -9.27 0.84
CA ILE A 99 -16.47 -7.95 0.80
C ILE A 99 -17.86 -8.08 0.19
N SER A 100 -17.98 -8.77 -0.95
CA SER A 100 -19.29 -9.00 -1.57
C SER A 100 -20.25 -9.78 -0.66
N ASN A 101 -19.74 -10.75 0.12
CA ASN A 101 -20.52 -11.48 1.10
C ASN A 101 -20.96 -10.59 2.28
N ILE A 102 -20.07 -9.79 2.83
CA ILE A 102 -20.37 -8.88 3.96
C ILE A 102 -21.52 -7.94 3.58
N PHE A 103 -21.43 -7.34 2.39
CA PHE A 103 -22.39 -6.34 1.93
C PHE A 103 -23.55 -6.91 1.09
N GLU A 104 -23.56 -8.20 0.78
CA GLU A 104 -24.66 -8.88 0.07
C GLU A 104 -25.08 -8.15 -1.20
N PHE A 105 -24.11 -7.81 -2.05
CA PHE A 105 -24.41 -7.19 -3.33
C PHE A 105 -25.14 -8.16 -4.26
N ASN A 106 -26.16 -7.69 -4.97
CA ASN A 106 -27.02 -8.52 -5.82
C ASN A 106 -26.78 -8.30 -7.31
N ASN A 107 -26.47 -7.07 -7.72
CA ASN A 107 -26.30 -6.74 -9.13
C ASN A 107 -24.97 -7.27 -9.68
N LYS A 108 -25.02 -8.20 -10.64
CA LYS A 108 -23.83 -8.81 -11.25
C LYS A 108 -22.85 -7.80 -11.87
N TYR A 109 -23.35 -6.76 -12.51
CA TYR A 109 -22.49 -5.73 -13.13
C TYR A 109 -21.77 -4.88 -12.08
N ILE A 110 -22.46 -4.55 -11.00
CA ILE A 110 -21.85 -3.85 -9.86
C ILE A 110 -20.77 -4.72 -9.20
N LYS A 111 -21.01 -6.02 -9.00
CA LYS A 111 -20.03 -6.97 -8.50
C LYS A 111 -18.77 -7.00 -9.36
N ILE A 112 -18.94 -7.11 -10.68
CA ILE A 112 -17.83 -7.13 -11.65
C ILE A 112 -17.03 -5.83 -11.57
N LEU A 113 -17.70 -4.67 -11.65
CA LEU A 113 -17.04 -3.37 -11.65
C LEU A 113 -16.34 -3.05 -10.32
N LEU A 114 -17.01 -3.32 -9.20
CA LEU A 114 -16.44 -3.10 -7.87
C LEU A 114 -15.20 -3.98 -7.65
N SER A 115 -15.27 -5.27 -8.01
CA SER A 115 -14.13 -6.19 -7.90
C SER A 115 -12.95 -5.71 -8.74
N GLY A 116 -13.21 -5.21 -9.95
CA GLY A 116 -12.20 -4.62 -10.80
C GLY A 116 -11.59 -3.34 -10.21
N ILE A 117 -12.41 -2.45 -9.65
CA ILE A 117 -11.93 -1.21 -9.01
C ILE A 117 -11.08 -1.54 -7.79
N ILE A 118 -11.52 -2.49 -6.95
CA ILE A 118 -10.78 -2.89 -5.76
C ILE A 118 -9.40 -3.41 -6.16
N ILE A 119 -9.33 -4.39 -7.06
CA ILE A 119 -8.05 -5.00 -7.40
C ILE A 119 -7.11 -4.03 -8.12
N SER A 120 -7.62 -3.11 -8.92
CA SER A 120 -6.82 -2.12 -9.65
C SER A 120 -6.57 -0.82 -8.86
N PHE A 121 -6.98 -0.78 -7.59
CA PHE A 121 -6.88 0.44 -6.77
C PHE A 121 -5.42 0.91 -6.61
N PRO A 122 -5.13 2.23 -6.67
CA PRO A 122 -3.76 2.75 -6.64
C PRO A 122 -2.90 2.27 -5.47
N SER A 123 -3.49 2.08 -4.28
CA SER A 123 -2.73 1.54 -3.13
C SER A 123 -2.35 0.07 -3.31
N ILE A 124 -3.17 -0.74 -3.99
CA ILE A 124 -2.81 -2.12 -4.33
C ILE A 124 -1.72 -2.13 -5.40
N CYS A 125 -1.78 -1.21 -6.38
CA CYS A 125 -0.69 -1.00 -7.33
C CYS A 125 0.62 -0.66 -6.60
N ALA A 126 0.57 0.22 -5.59
CA ALA A 126 1.73 0.53 -4.78
C ALA A 126 2.26 -0.68 -4.00
N ASN A 127 1.38 -1.58 -3.51
CA ASN A 127 1.80 -2.83 -2.88
C ASN A 127 2.61 -3.71 -3.84
N TYR A 128 2.23 -3.81 -5.11
CA TYR A 128 2.98 -4.58 -6.12
C TYR A 128 4.32 -3.96 -6.52
N LEU A 129 4.55 -2.68 -6.26
CA LEU A 129 5.90 -2.11 -6.37
C LEU A 129 6.86 -2.65 -5.29
N TYR A 130 6.32 -3.14 -4.17
CA TYR A 130 7.05 -3.86 -3.13
C TYR A 130 6.81 -5.37 -3.27
N MET A 131 7.15 -5.94 -4.44
CA MET A 131 6.86 -7.34 -4.77
C MET A 131 7.31 -8.33 -3.69
N PHE A 132 8.45 -8.07 -3.05
CA PHE A 132 8.98 -8.85 -1.92
C PHE A 132 8.06 -8.88 -0.68
N GLN A 133 7.02 -8.03 -0.63
CA GLN A 133 5.99 -7.99 0.42
C GLN A 133 4.57 -8.23 -0.14
N ALA A 134 4.41 -8.56 -1.41
CA ALA A 134 3.10 -8.69 -2.05
C ALA A 134 2.20 -9.69 -1.32
N ILE A 135 2.75 -10.83 -0.90
CA ILE A 135 2.04 -11.86 -0.13
C ILE A 135 1.60 -11.32 1.23
N THR A 136 2.46 -10.62 1.96
CA THR A 136 2.12 -10.10 3.31
C THR A 136 1.07 -9.00 3.24
N PHE A 137 1.09 -8.14 2.23
CA PHE A 137 0.05 -7.14 2.00
C PHE A 137 -1.30 -7.80 1.66
N SER A 138 -1.30 -8.78 0.77
CA SER A 138 -2.53 -9.47 0.37
C SER A 138 -3.11 -10.34 1.49
N LEU A 139 -2.27 -10.98 2.31
CA LEU A 139 -2.70 -11.66 3.54
C LEU A 139 -3.32 -10.68 4.53
N SER A 140 -2.69 -9.51 4.74
CA SER A 140 -3.26 -8.48 5.61
C SER A 140 -4.61 -7.96 5.10
N PHE A 141 -4.79 -7.81 3.77
CA PHE A 141 -6.06 -7.45 3.16
C PHE A 141 -7.13 -8.54 3.38
N LEU A 142 -6.77 -9.81 3.17
CA LEU A 142 -7.66 -10.94 3.41
C LEU A 142 -8.08 -11.01 4.89
N LEU A 143 -7.14 -10.86 5.82
CA LEU A 143 -7.41 -10.87 7.26
C LEU A 143 -8.27 -9.66 7.68
N SER A 144 -8.08 -8.49 7.07
CA SER A 144 -8.94 -7.32 7.26
C SER A 144 -10.39 -7.63 6.93
N THR A 145 -10.63 -8.27 5.79
CA THR A 145 -11.98 -8.65 5.35
C THR A 145 -12.56 -9.81 6.16
N LEU A 146 -11.72 -10.78 6.55
CA LEU A 146 -12.12 -11.88 7.44
C LEU A 146 -12.57 -11.37 8.81
N SER A 147 -11.88 -10.39 9.40
CA SER A 147 -12.29 -9.81 10.67
C SER A 147 -13.72 -9.25 10.61
N VAL A 148 -14.05 -8.52 9.55
CA VAL A 148 -15.41 -7.96 9.37
C VAL A 148 -16.43 -9.05 9.01
N TYR A 149 -16.01 -10.06 8.26
CA TYR A 149 -16.85 -11.23 7.99
C TYR A 149 -17.28 -11.95 9.29
N TYR A 150 -16.34 -12.20 10.19
CA TYR A 150 -16.66 -12.80 11.48
C TYR A 150 -17.49 -11.86 12.36
N LEU A 151 -17.28 -10.55 12.33
CA LEU A 151 -18.14 -9.58 13.00
C LEU A 151 -19.59 -9.68 12.50
N LYS A 152 -19.85 -9.86 11.21
CA LYS A 152 -21.19 -10.06 10.65
C LYS A 152 -21.89 -11.27 11.30
N TYR A 153 -21.17 -12.36 11.48
CA TYR A 153 -21.70 -13.64 12.00
C TYR A 153 -21.42 -13.86 13.49
N ASN A 154 -21.30 -12.79 14.30
CA ASN A 154 -20.89 -12.84 15.71
C ASN A 154 -21.91 -13.42 16.70
N GLN A 155 -22.85 -14.23 16.25
CA GLN A 155 -23.78 -14.97 17.15
C GLN A 155 -23.04 -16.00 18.02
N ASN A 156 -21.81 -16.38 17.65
CA ASN A 156 -20.95 -17.30 18.37
C ASN A 156 -19.72 -16.57 18.96
N LYS A 157 -19.34 -16.90 20.21
CA LYS A 157 -18.11 -16.40 20.88
C LYS A 157 -16.85 -16.68 20.05
N PHE A 158 -16.80 -17.79 19.34
CA PHE A 158 -15.68 -18.12 18.43
C PHE A 158 -15.53 -17.11 17.29
N ALA A 159 -16.62 -16.56 16.77
CA ALA A 159 -16.53 -15.55 15.71
C ALA A 159 -15.84 -14.26 16.18
N ILE A 160 -16.13 -13.82 17.42
CA ILE A 160 -15.42 -12.68 18.04
C ILE A 160 -13.94 -12.99 18.21
N PHE A 161 -13.60 -14.17 18.71
CA PHE A 161 -12.23 -14.63 18.86
C PHE A 161 -11.48 -14.66 17.52
N TYR A 162 -12.07 -15.25 16.46
CA TYR A 162 -11.46 -15.27 15.12
C TYR A 162 -11.31 -13.86 14.54
N SER A 163 -12.25 -12.95 14.79
CA SER A 163 -12.14 -11.56 14.38
C SER A 163 -10.96 -10.85 15.04
N ILE A 164 -10.74 -11.07 16.34
CA ILE A 164 -9.60 -10.55 17.10
C ILE A 164 -8.30 -11.13 16.55
N CYS A 165 -8.22 -12.47 16.40
CA CYS A 165 -7.05 -13.14 15.83
C CYS A 165 -6.70 -12.59 14.44
N ALA A 166 -7.70 -12.37 13.60
CA ALA A 166 -7.48 -11.78 12.27
C ALA A 166 -6.86 -10.38 12.36
N ILE A 167 -7.29 -9.51 13.31
CA ILE A 167 -6.67 -8.19 13.52
C ILE A 167 -5.23 -8.32 14.03
N VAL A 168 -4.97 -9.18 14.99
CA VAL A 168 -3.63 -9.39 15.56
C VAL A 168 -2.65 -9.81 14.46
N ILE A 169 -3.05 -10.78 13.63
CA ILE A 169 -2.20 -11.32 12.58
C ILE A 169 -2.02 -10.29 11.45
N LEU A 170 -3.09 -9.58 11.03
CA LEU A 170 -2.94 -8.54 10.00
C LEU A 170 -1.95 -7.44 10.42
N LEU A 171 -2.02 -7.01 11.69
CA LEU A 171 -1.12 -5.98 12.21
C LEU A 171 0.34 -6.46 12.25
N SER A 172 0.55 -7.74 12.48
CA SER A 172 1.88 -8.35 12.45
C SER A 172 2.49 -8.43 11.05
N PHE A 173 1.68 -8.34 10.00
CA PHE A 173 2.14 -8.25 8.61
C PHE A 173 2.29 -6.79 8.16
N TYR A 174 1.18 -6.01 8.23
CA TYR A 174 1.21 -4.62 7.81
C TYR A 174 0.12 -3.78 8.48
N GLN A 175 0.53 -2.91 9.41
CA GLN A 175 -0.36 -2.10 10.24
C GLN A 175 -1.26 -1.16 9.42
N GLY A 176 -0.81 -0.68 8.26
CA GLY A 176 -1.55 0.25 7.40
C GLY A 176 -2.89 -0.30 6.89
N LEU A 177 -3.04 -1.63 6.84
CA LEU A 177 -4.27 -2.27 6.38
C LEU A 177 -5.40 -2.32 7.43
N LEU A 178 -5.12 -1.92 8.68
CA LEU A 178 -6.17 -1.73 9.68
C LEU A 178 -7.23 -0.71 9.24
N ALA A 179 -6.85 0.25 8.38
CA ALA A 179 -7.77 1.22 7.78
C ALA A 179 -8.88 0.55 6.93
N ILE A 180 -8.61 -0.59 6.30
CA ILE A 180 -9.62 -1.40 5.61
C ILE A 180 -10.59 -2.01 6.63
N THR A 181 -10.08 -2.63 7.69
CA THR A 181 -10.92 -3.23 8.73
C THR A 181 -11.86 -2.20 9.34
N THR A 182 -11.32 -1.05 9.79
CA THR A 182 -12.10 0.01 10.45
C THR A 182 -13.13 0.62 9.51
N SER A 183 -12.78 0.92 8.26
CA SER A 183 -13.71 1.48 7.29
C SER A 183 -14.81 0.50 6.89
N LEU A 184 -14.49 -0.79 6.70
CA LEU A 184 -15.49 -1.81 6.40
C LEU A 184 -16.44 -2.05 7.60
N MET A 185 -15.95 -2.00 8.85
CA MET A 185 -16.80 -2.09 10.04
C MET A 185 -17.82 -0.93 10.09
N VAL A 186 -17.35 0.31 9.85
CA VAL A 186 -18.26 1.47 9.81
C VAL A 186 -19.27 1.35 8.67
N LEU A 187 -18.83 0.93 7.47
CA LEU A 187 -19.73 0.71 6.34
C LEU A 187 -20.74 -0.41 6.59
N TYR A 188 -20.35 -1.45 7.30
CA TYR A 188 -21.27 -2.53 7.69
C TYR A 188 -22.38 -2.01 8.62
N LEU A 189 -22.03 -1.18 9.61
CA LEU A 189 -23.00 -0.54 10.48
C LEU A 189 -23.92 0.43 9.70
N ILE A 190 -23.39 1.22 8.76
CA ILE A 190 -24.20 2.06 7.88
C ILE A 190 -25.18 1.18 7.07
N LYS A 191 -24.72 0.05 6.51
CA LYS A 191 -25.60 -0.87 5.79
C LYS A 191 -26.72 -1.42 6.70
N MET A 192 -26.43 -1.76 7.96
CA MET A 192 -27.45 -2.20 8.91
C MET A 192 -28.51 -1.11 9.16
N ILE A 193 -28.09 0.17 9.26
CA ILE A 193 -29.04 1.31 9.39
C ILE A 193 -29.95 1.41 8.17
N LEU A 194 -29.42 1.20 6.98
CA LEU A 194 -30.21 1.28 5.74
C LEU A 194 -31.20 0.12 5.58
N ASN A 195 -30.95 -0.98 6.27
CA ASN A 195 -31.83 -2.15 6.29
C ASN A 195 -32.79 -2.04 7.48
N GLU A 196 -34.09 -1.93 7.19
CA GLU A 196 -35.17 -1.77 8.20
C GLU A 196 -35.39 -3.03 9.07
N ASN A 197 -34.82 -4.16 8.71
CA ASN A 197 -34.89 -5.39 9.49
C ASN A 197 -34.07 -5.35 10.79
N PHE A 198 -33.18 -4.37 10.94
CA PHE A 198 -32.38 -4.18 12.15
C PHE A 198 -32.96 -3.04 13.01
N ASN A 199 -33.12 -3.28 14.31
CA ASN A 199 -33.48 -2.23 15.25
C ASN A 199 -32.24 -1.43 15.71
N ASN A 200 -32.45 -0.29 16.36
CA ASN A 200 -31.36 0.59 16.78
C ASN A 200 -30.47 -0.05 17.83
N GLU A 201 -31.04 -0.88 18.72
CA GLU A 201 -30.29 -1.59 19.76
C GLU A 201 -29.32 -2.62 19.16
N ASP A 202 -29.75 -3.36 18.12
CA ASP A 202 -28.89 -4.30 17.41
C ASP A 202 -27.70 -3.60 16.74
N ILE A 203 -27.92 -2.43 16.15
CA ILE A 203 -26.89 -1.63 15.51
C ILE A 203 -25.88 -1.14 16.55
N ILE A 204 -26.36 -0.59 17.67
CA ILE A 204 -25.50 -0.11 18.76
C ILE A 204 -24.70 -1.27 19.35
N ARG A 205 -25.35 -2.40 19.65
CA ARG A 205 -24.69 -3.60 20.17
C ARG A 205 -23.60 -4.10 19.23
N LYS A 206 -23.87 -4.15 17.91
CA LYS A 206 -22.91 -4.55 16.90
C LYS A 206 -21.74 -3.55 16.81
N GLY A 207 -22.02 -2.25 16.92
CA GLY A 207 -20.98 -1.20 16.98
C GLY A 207 -20.07 -1.34 18.20
N LEU A 208 -20.64 -1.61 19.38
CA LEU A 208 -19.85 -1.86 20.60
C LEU A 208 -19.00 -3.12 20.48
N VAL A 209 -19.53 -4.18 19.89
CA VAL A 209 -18.73 -5.40 19.61
C VAL A 209 -17.60 -5.12 18.63
N ALA A 210 -17.85 -4.33 17.57
CA ALA A 210 -16.78 -3.94 16.63
C ALA A 210 -15.68 -3.14 17.32
N LEU A 211 -16.04 -2.18 18.18
CA LEU A 211 -15.10 -1.39 18.96
C LEU A 211 -14.29 -2.28 19.94
N PHE A 212 -14.95 -3.20 20.63
CA PHE A 212 -14.30 -4.18 21.51
C PHE A 212 -13.28 -5.02 20.76
N ILE A 213 -13.64 -5.57 19.58
CA ILE A 213 -12.74 -6.37 18.75
C ILE A 213 -11.53 -5.55 18.32
N LEU A 214 -11.70 -4.29 17.93
CA LEU A 214 -10.61 -3.39 17.53
C LEU A 214 -9.66 -3.13 18.70
N ILE A 215 -10.19 -2.74 19.87
CA ILE A 215 -9.39 -2.42 21.04
C ILE A 215 -8.61 -3.65 21.49
N VAL A 216 -9.29 -4.79 21.68
CA VAL A 216 -8.64 -6.02 22.15
C VAL A 216 -7.62 -6.51 21.11
N GLY A 217 -7.94 -6.45 19.82
CA GLY A 217 -7.02 -6.85 18.75
C GLY A 217 -5.74 -6.03 18.73
N VAL A 218 -5.83 -4.70 18.90
CA VAL A 218 -4.67 -3.80 18.96
C VAL A 218 -3.87 -4.04 20.25
N VAL A 219 -4.53 -4.19 21.40
CA VAL A 219 -3.85 -4.45 22.67
C VAL A 219 -3.10 -5.79 22.65
N VAL A 220 -3.74 -6.85 22.16
CA VAL A 220 -3.11 -8.18 22.06
C VAL A 220 -1.92 -8.14 21.08
N TYR A 221 -2.07 -7.48 19.92
CA TYR A 221 -0.95 -7.27 19.00
C TYR A 221 0.22 -6.55 19.68
N TRP A 222 -0.06 -5.47 20.44
CA TRP A 222 0.96 -4.71 21.15
C TRP A 222 1.69 -5.57 22.19
N LEU A 223 0.96 -6.35 22.99
CA LEU A 223 1.53 -7.28 23.97
C LEU A 223 2.43 -8.33 23.32
N ILE A 224 1.96 -8.96 22.23
CA ILE A 224 2.77 -9.94 21.49
C ILE A 224 4.02 -9.28 20.88
N THR A 225 3.92 -8.05 20.37
CA THR A 225 5.08 -7.31 19.85
C THR A 225 6.16 -7.13 20.91
N HIS A 226 5.79 -6.73 22.14
CA HIS A 226 6.74 -6.60 23.24
C HIS A 226 7.29 -7.94 23.72
N LEU A 227 6.49 -9.01 23.69
CA LEU A 227 6.96 -10.36 23.95
C LEU A 227 8.03 -10.79 22.93
N VAL A 228 7.79 -10.54 21.65
CA VAL A 228 8.77 -10.82 20.57
C VAL A 228 10.06 -10.03 20.79
N PHE A 229 9.98 -8.75 21.15
CA PHE A 229 11.17 -7.95 21.51
C PHE A 229 11.94 -8.52 22.68
N SER A 230 11.24 -8.98 23.72
CA SER A 230 11.87 -9.60 24.88
C SER A 230 12.63 -10.88 24.53
N ILE A 231 12.07 -11.69 23.61
CA ILE A 231 12.68 -12.96 23.18
C ILE A 231 13.88 -12.70 22.23
N LEU A 232 13.76 -11.73 21.31
CA LEU A 232 14.79 -11.46 20.29
C LEU A 232 15.84 -10.42 20.75
N GLY A 233 15.66 -9.80 21.91
CA GLY A 233 16.66 -8.92 22.54
C GLY A 233 16.76 -7.52 21.95
N HIS A 234 15.79 -7.06 21.16
CA HIS A 234 15.79 -5.73 20.50
C HIS A 234 14.41 -5.09 20.58
N GLY A 235 14.36 -3.75 20.73
CA GLY A 235 13.14 -2.95 20.65
C GLY A 235 12.86 -2.42 19.24
N PHE A 236 11.99 -1.40 19.17
CA PHE A 236 11.75 -0.67 17.92
C PHE A 236 13.05 -0.06 17.39
N ASP A 237 13.17 0.01 16.07
CA ASP A 237 14.24 0.76 15.43
C ASP A 237 13.88 2.27 15.35
N SER A 238 14.89 3.09 15.05
CA SER A 238 14.73 4.55 14.96
C SER A 238 13.69 4.99 13.92
N TYR A 239 13.46 4.19 12.88
CA TYR A 239 12.43 4.47 11.88
C TYR A 239 11.02 4.33 12.50
N ALA A 240 10.76 3.25 13.23
CA ALA A 240 9.49 3.01 13.89
C ALA A 240 9.25 4.00 15.03
N GLU A 241 10.26 4.26 15.88
CA GLU A 241 10.18 5.26 16.95
C GLU A 241 9.84 6.64 16.39
N ASN A 242 10.55 7.07 15.37
CA ASN A 242 10.31 8.35 14.70
C ASN A 242 8.93 8.43 14.03
N ALA A 243 8.39 7.31 13.52
CA ALA A 243 7.06 7.27 12.94
C ALA A 243 5.95 7.39 13.99
N MET A 244 6.19 6.88 15.22
CA MET A 244 5.25 6.92 16.34
C MET A 244 5.41 8.17 17.22
N ASP A 245 6.59 8.81 17.23
CA ASP A 245 6.88 10.01 18.03
C ASP A 245 6.16 11.24 17.49
N SER A 246 4.87 11.29 17.72
CA SER A 246 4.06 12.46 17.43
C SER A 246 4.00 13.35 18.66
N LYS A 247 4.71 14.47 18.64
CA LYS A 247 4.61 15.56 19.62
C LYS A 247 3.29 16.32 19.53
N ASP A 248 2.42 15.97 18.56
CA ASP A 248 1.14 16.62 18.37
C ASP A 248 0.14 16.24 19.49
N PRO A 249 -0.58 17.20 20.05
CA PRO A 249 -1.62 16.95 21.05
C PRO A 249 -2.73 16.07 20.46
N PHE A 250 -3.43 15.30 21.30
CA PHE A 250 -4.46 14.34 20.90
C PHE A 250 -5.53 14.95 19.96
N PHE A 251 -6.01 16.15 20.26
CA PHE A 251 -7.00 16.84 19.41
C PHE A 251 -6.48 17.12 17.99
N LYS A 252 -5.21 17.44 17.85
CA LYS A 252 -4.62 17.65 16.52
C LYS A 252 -4.53 16.35 15.75
N LYS A 253 -4.24 15.23 16.41
CA LYS A 253 -4.26 13.89 15.82
C LYS A 253 -5.65 13.51 15.28
N LEU A 254 -6.75 13.95 15.94
CA LEU A 254 -8.10 13.74 15.46
C LEU A 254 -8.45 14.58 14.22
N ILE A 255 -7.84 15.75 14.04
CA ILE A 255 -8.08 16.63 12.88
C ILE A 255 -7.37 16.09 11.62
N TRP A 256 -6.21 15.44 11.75
CA TRP A 256 -5.44 14.95 10.62
C TRP A 256 -6.22 14.01 9.68
N PRO A 257 -6.97 12.98 10.15
CA PRO A 257 -7.78 12.12 9.31
C PRO A 257 -8.78 12.89 8.43
N TYR A 258 -9.44 13.92 8.98
CA TYR A 258 -10.37 14.76 8.22
C TYR A 258 -9.64 15.61 7.18
N LYS A 259 -8.53 16.25 7.58
CA LYS A 259 -7.72 17.05 6.67
C LYS A 259 -7.26 16.23 5.46
N TYR A 260 -6.81 14.99 5.69
CA TYR A 260 -6.37 14.10 4.61
C TYR A 260 -7.55 13.59 3.79
N PHE A 261 -8.65 13.25 4.41
CA PHE A 261 -9.86 12.83 3.71
C PHE A 261 -10.32 13.89 2.70
N PHE A 262 -10.50 15.12 3.14
CA PHE A 262 -10.93 16.19 2.26
C PHE A 262 -9.86 16.60 1.25
N ARG A 263 -8.59 16.53 1.61
CA ARG A 263 -7.50 16.81 0.68
C ARG A 263 -7.46 15.84 -0.49
N GLU A 264 -7.71 14.56 -0.25
CA GLU A 264 -7.73 13.55 -1.32
C GLU A 264 -9.00 13.63 -2.17
N LEU A 265 -10.11 14.06 -1.59
CA LEU A 265 -11.36 14.27 -2.32
C LEU A 265 -11.41 15.61 -3.08
N LEU A 266 -10.68 16.63 -2.61
CA LEU A 266 -10.62 17.97 -3.19
C LEU A 266 -9.21 18.21 -3.75
N PRO A 267 -8.95 17.97 -5.03
CA PRO A 267 -7.64 18.14 -5.62
C PRO A 267 -7.32 19.63 -5.82
N LEU A 268 -7.01 20.29 -4.74
CA LEU A 268 -6.41 21.61 -4.76
C LEU A 268 -4.93 21.48 -5.18
N LYS A 269 -4.35 22.57 -5.73
CA LYS A 269 -2.97 22.59 -6.29
C LYS A 269 -1.97 21.73 -5.48
N ASN A 270 -1.27 20.82 -6.16
CA ASN A 270 -0.19 19.97 -5.64
C ASN A 270 -0.58 18.92 -4.59
N ASN A 271 -1.86 18.58 -4.47
CA ASN A 271 -2.30 17.57 -3.53
C ASN A 271 -2.05 16.15 -4.07
N PHE A 272 -1.80 15.25 -3.14
CA PHE A 272 -1.81 13.82 -3.36
C PHE A 272 -3.22 13.39 -3.76
N SER A 273 -3.38 12.81 -4.91
CA SER A 273 -4.66 12.30 -5.35
C SER A 273 -4.53 10.80 -5.60
N LEU A 274 -5.36 10.01 -4.95
CA LEU A 274 -5.56 8.60 -5.26
C LEU A 274 -6.15 8.40 -6.65
N ILE A 275 -6.65 9.48 -7.25
CA ILE A 275 -7.20 9.48 -8.58
C ILE A 275 -6.05 9.83 -9.53
N ILE A 276 -5.56 8.83 -10.24
CA ILE A 276 -4.44 8.97 -11.18
C ILE A 276 -4.76 10.01 -12.26
N PHE A 277 -6.05 10.15 -12.64
CA PHE A 277 -6.51 11.13 -13.61
C PHE A 277 -7.47 12.14 -12.98
N LYS A 278 -7.06 13.39 -12.87
CA LYS A 278 -7.86 14.48 -12.27
C LYS A 278 -9.25 14.66 -12.91
N TRP A 279 -9.41 14.31 -14.17
CA TRP A 279 -10.68 14.41 -14.88
C TRP A 279 -11.76 13.43 -14.37
N THR A 280 -11.39 12.39 -13.61
CA THR A 280 -12.36 11.47 -12.98
C THR A 280 -13.03 12.04 -11.73
N ILE A 281 -12.47 13.10 -11.16
CA ILE A 281 -12.92 13.71 -9.91
C ILE A 281 -14.35 14.28 -10.01
N PRO A 282 -14.74 15.05 -11.04
CA PRO A 282 -16.12 15.53 -11.17
C PRO A 282 -17.14 14.38 -11.18
N PHE A 283 -16.83 13.27 -11.84
CA PHE A 283 -17.72 12.10 -11.87
C PHE A 283 -17.89 11.47 -10.50
N MET A 284 -16.82 11.42 -9.71
CA MET A 284 -16.88 10.94 -8.31
C MET A 284 -17.75 11.83 -7.46
N TRP A 285 -17.61 13.16 -7.58
CA TRP A 285 -18.44 14.12 -6.82
C TRP A 285 -19.90 13.99 -7.18
N VAL A 286 -20.26 13.88 -8.46
CA VAL A 286 -21.65 13.66 -8.86
C VAL A 286 -22.19 12.35 -8.27
N SER A 287 -21.39 11.28 -8.26
CA SER A 287 -21.77 10.01 -7.62
C SER A 287 -22.01 10.16 -6.12
N LEU A 288 -21.15 10.89 -5.41
CA LEU A 288 -21.30 11.17 -3.99
C LEU A 288 -22.53 12.05 -3.71
N ILE A 289 -22.81 13.06 -4.55
CA ILE A 289 -24.00 13.90 -4.45
C ILE A 289 -25.27 13.05 -4.62
N ILE A 290 -25.32 12.16 -5.61
CA ILE A 290 -26.45 11.23 -5.81
C ILE A 290 -26.66 10.37 -4.56
N CYS A 291 -25.58 9.83 -3.99
CA CYS A 291 -25.64 9.04 -2.76
C CYS A 291 -26.18 9.88 -1.59
N PHE A 292 -25.65 11.08 -1.41
CA PHE A 292 -26.06 11.99 -0.31
C PHE A 292 -27.53 12.38 -0.40
N LEU A 293 -28.01 12.76 -1.59
CA LEU A 293 -29.42 13.07 -1.82
C LEU A 293 -30.33 11.85 -1.56
N SER A 294 -29.86 10.65 -1.88
CA SER A 294 -30.60 9.41 -1.60
C SER A 294 -30.68 9.13 -0.11
N ILE A 295 -29.62 9.38 0.65
CA ILE A 295 -29.60 9.29 2.12
C ILE A 295 -30.57 10.32 2.74
N ILE A 296 -30.52 11.59 2.29
CA ILE A 296 -31.41 12.66 2.81
C ILE A 296 -32.88 12.28 2.62
N LYS A 297 -33.24 11.67 1.49
CA LYS A 297 -34.62 11.19 1.28
C LYS A 297 -35.00 10.10 2.28
N LYS A 298 -34.08 9.18 2.55
CA LYS A 298 -34.34 8.05 3.46
C LYS A 298 -34.44 8.50 4.93
N ILE A 299 -33.61 9.47 5.36
CA ILE A 299 -33.59 10.02 6.71
C ILE A 299 -34.97 10.57 7.13
N LYS A 300 -35.77 11.12 6.19
CA LYS A 300 -37.11 11.65 6.49
C LYS A 300 -38.07 10.61 7.05
N HIS A 301 -37.78 9.32 6.87
CA HIS A 301 -38.59 8.20 7.33
C HIS A 301 -38.01 7.50 8.58
N TYR A 302 -36.88 8.00 9.12
CA TYR A 302 -36.24 7.46 10.30
C TYR A 302 -36.61 8.17 11.56
N ASP A 303 -36.60 7.44 12.67
CA ASP A 303 -36.68 8.03 14.01
C ASP A 303 -35.40 8.84 14.33
N PHE A 304 -35.52 9.72 15.33
CA PHE A 304 -34.40 10.59 15.74
C PHE A 304 -33.15 9.80 16.12
N GLN A 305 -33.29 8.69 16.84
CA GLN A 305 -32.15 7.87 17.27
C GLN A 305 -31.40 7.26 16.08
N ARG A 306 -32.14 6.74 15.10
CA ARG A 306 -31.55 6.15 13.88
C ARG A 306 -30.82 7.21 13.04
N VAL A 307 -31.41 8.41 12.93
CA VAL A 307 -30.73 9.55 12.26
C VAL A 307 -29.44 9.91 12.99
N PHE A 308 -29.47 10.01 14.32
CA PHE A 308 -28.32 10.35 15.14
C PHE A 308 -27.19 9.32 14.96
N ILE A 309 -27.49 8.00 15.00
CA ILE A 309 -26.50 6.94 14.78
C ILE A 309 -25.90 7.05 13.38
N LEU A 310 -26.72 7.31 12.36
CA LEU A 310 -26.23 7.46 10.98
C LEU A 310 -25.27 8.64 10.84
N LEU A 311 -25.65 9.81 11.37
CA LEU A 311 -24.81 11.00 11.33
C LEU A 311 -23.49 10.79 12.08
N PHE A 312 -23.53 10.13 13.23
CA PHE A 312 -22.35 9.77 14.00
C PHE A 312 -21.41 8.84 13.22
N LEU A 313 -21.94 7.82 12.54
CA LEU A 313 -21.13 6.91 11.71
C LEU A 313 -20.54 7.64 10.49
N LEU A 314 -21.29 8.53 9.84
CA LEU A 314 -20.78 9.35 8.75
C LEU A 314 -19.67 10.31 9.22
N LEU A 315 -19.79 10.81 10.46
CA LEU A 315 -18.73 11.64 11.08
C LEU A 315 -17.47 10.81 11.36
N ILE A 316 -17.58 9.59 11.86
CA ILE A 316 -16.42 8.72 12.15
C ILE A 316 -15.79 8.17 10.88
N TYR A 317 -16.51 8.10 9.77
CA TYR A 317 -16.04 7.46 8.55
C TYR A 317 -14.69 8.00 8.03
N PRO A 318 -14.43 9.32 7.95
CA PRO A 318 -13.11 9.85 7.60
C PRO A 318 -11.99 9.40 8.53
N ILE A 319 -12.29 9.27 9.84
CA ILE A 319 -11.33 8.74 10.82
C ILE A 319 -11.03 7.27 10.53
N SER A 320 -12.06 6.48 10.25
CA SER A 320 -11.90 5.04 9.99
C SER A 320 -11.07 4.76 8.73
N ILE A 321 -11.22 5.56 7.67
CA ILE A 321 -10.42 5.48 6.44
C ILE A 321 -8.94 5.81 6.70
N ASN A 322 -8.69 6.77 7.58
CA ASN A 322 -7.38 7.31 7.87
C ASN A 322 -6.89 6.93 9.28
N PHE A 323 -7.32 5.78 9.79
CA PHE A 323 -7.09 5.35 11.17
C PHE A 323 -5.62 5.40 11.60
N MET A 324 -4.71 5.10 10.69
CA MET A 324 -3.26 5.12 10.95
C MET A 324 -2.74 6.48 11.40
N TYR A 325 -3.38 7.58 11.00
CA TYR A 325 -2.96 8.93 11.41
C TYR A 325 -3.30 9.29 12.86
N LEU A 326 -4.03 8.44 13.55
CA LEU A 326 -4.19 8.54 15.01
C LEU A 326 -2.93 8.07 15.75
N ALA A 327 -2.21 7.09 15.19
CA ALA A 327 -1.05 6.46 15.80
C ALA A 327 0.28 6.95 15.24
N ALA A 328 0.35 7.35 13.97
CA ALA A 328 1.58 7.70 13.28
C ALA A 328 1.59 9.16 12.80
N VAL A 329 2.78 9.76 12.79
CA VAL A 329 2.99 11.11 12.24
C VAL A 329 2.89 11.04 10.72
N PRO A 330 2.02 11.83 10.08
CA PRO A 330 1.95 11.88 8.63
C PRO A 330 3.11 12.71 8.06
N ARG A 331 4.31 12.10 7.98
CA ARG A 331 5.51 12.77 7.44
C ARG A 331 5.47 12.89 5.92
N ALA A 332 5.00 11.88 5.25
CA ALA A 332 4.79 11.87 3.80
C ALA A 332 3.54 11.05 3.47
N MET A 333 2.66 11.59 2.64
CA MET A 333 1.55 10.82 2.11
C MET A 333 1.96 10.20 0.78
N TYR A 334 1.91 8.91 0.71
CA TYR A 334 2.05 8.12 -0.49
C TYR A 334 0.94 7.07 -0.55
N SER A 335 0.79 6.43 -1.69
CA SER A 335 -0.40 5.61 -1.98
C SER A 335 -0.62 4.43 -1.03
N LEU A 336 0.43 3.86 -0.43
CA LEU A 336 0.30 2.68 0.45
C LEU A 336 -0.66 2.89 1.64
N PRO A 337 -0.48 3.93 2.50
CA PRO A 337 -1.35 4.12 3.67
C PRO A 337 -2.75 4.63 3.31
N LEU A 338 -3.00 5.03 2.06
CA LEU A 338 -4.30 5.54 1.60
C LEU A 338 -5.27 4.42 1.18
N ILE A 339 -4.94 3.17 1.46
CA ILE A 339 -5.75 2.01 1.05
C ILE A 339 -7.18 2.05 1.61
N GLY A 340 -7.42 2.69 2.75
CA GLY A 340 -8.74 2.87 3.33
C GLY A 340 -9.74 3.62 2.41
N PHE A 341 -9.24 4.48 1.51
CA PHE A 341 -10.09 5.20 0.53
C PHE A 341 -10.80 4.29 -0.47
N LEU A 342 -10.33 3.07 -0.65
CA LEU A 342 -11.03 2.03 -1.38
C LEU A 342 -12.48 1.87 -0.91
N SER A 343 -12.74 2.03 0.39
CA SER A 343 -14.05 1.91 0.98
C SER A 343 -15.09 2.94 0.46
N ILE A 344 -14.65 4.05 -0.15
CA ILE A 344 -15.54 5.05 -0.78
C ILE A 344 -16.33 4.41 -1.95
N TYR A 345 -15.68 3.58 -2.75
CA TYR A 345 -16.37 2.87 -3.84
C TYR A 345 -17.35 1.83 -3.31
N ILE A 346 -17.00 1.19 -2.18
CA ILE A 346 -17.92 0.28 -1.47
C ILE A 346 -19.12 1.07 -0.91
N PHE A 347 -18.89 2.24 -0.31
CA PHE A 347 -19.95 3.13 0.17
C PHE A 347 -20.91 3.53 -0.96
N ILE A 348 -20.37 4.02 -2.10
CA ILE A 348 -21.18 4.38 -3.28
C ILE A 348 -22.02 3.18 -3.74
N THR A 349 -21.42 1.98 -3.74
CA THR A 349 -22.11 0.75 -4.14
C THR A 349 -23.24 0.38 -3.19
N ILE A 350 -22.99 0.44 -1.86
CA ILE A 350 -24.02 0.17 -0.82
C ILE A 350 -25.22 1.11 -1.02
N ILE A 351 -24.97 2.41 -1.15
CA ILE A 351 -26.04 3.40 -1.30
C ILE A 351 -26.79 3.21 -2.62
N THR A 352 -26.05 2.89 -3.69
CA THR A 352 -26.66 2.68 -5.02
C THR A 352 -27.62 1.49 -5.02
N GLU A 353 -27.23 0.37 -4.43
CA GLU A 353 -28.10 -0.80 -4.37
C GLU A 353 -29.25 -0.65 -3.37
N SER A 354 -29.01 0.04 -2.26
CA SER A 354 -30.00 0.13 -1.16
C SER A 354 -31.00 1.29 -1.34
N LEU A 355 -30.61 2.43 -1.92
CA LEU A 355 -31.40 3.65 -1.88
C LEU A 355 -31.66 4.31 -3.24
N VAL A 356 -30.86 4.08 -4.26
CA VAL A 356 -31.03 4.74 -5.55
C VAL A 356 -32.13 4.03 -6.34
N ASN A 357 -33.29 4.70 -6.52
CA ASN A 357 -34.42 4.11 -7.22
C ASN A 357 -34.42 4.40 -8.72
N LYS A 358 -33.97 5.61 -9.15
CA LYS A 358 -33.99 6.01 -10.55
C LYS A 358 -32.92 5.26 -11.36
N GLN A 359 -33.33 4.55 -12.40
CA GLN A 359 -32.45 3.75 -13.26
C GLN A 359 -31.33 4.60 -13.89
N VAL A 360 -31.65 5.82 -14.33
CA VAL A 360 -30.66 6.75 -14.91
C VAL A 360 -29.49 7.02 -13.97
N PHE A 361 -29.74 7.18 -12.66
CA PHE A 361 -28.66 7.38 -11.67
C PHE A 361 -27.87 6.10 -11.42
N LYS A 362 -28.51 4.93 -11.44
CA LYS A 362 -27.81 3.65 -11.36
C LYS A 362 -26.88 3.44 -12.56
N ASP A 363 -27.34 3.78 -13.74
CA ASP A 363 -26.54 3.62 -14.96
C ASP A 363 -25.41 4.64 -15.02
N TYR A 364 -25.64 5.88 -14.57
CA TYR A 364 -24.57 6.86 -14.38
C TYR A 364 -23.46 6.33 -13.45
N ILE A 365 -23.82 5.76 -12.28
CA ILE A 365 -22.85 5.22 -11.34
C ILE A 365 -22.08 4.03 -11.92
N LYS A 366 -22.73 3.16 -12.70
CA LYS A 366 -22.04 2.06 -13.41
C LYS A 366 -21.04 2.60 -14.44
N ILE A 367 -21.43 3.63 -15.22
CA ILE A 367 -20.52 4.29 -16.17
C ILE A 367 -19.34 4.91 -15.42
N PHE A 368 -19.58 5.63 -14.35
CA PHE A 368 -18.52 6.16 -13.49
C PHE A 368 -17.57 5.06 -12.99
N MET A 369 -18.10 3.94 -12.47
CA MET A 369 -17.29 2.81 -12.02
C MET A 369 -16.46 2.21 -13.16
N CYS A 370 -17.02 2.09 -14.37
CA CYS A 370 -16.30 1.63 -15.55
C CYS A 370 -15.13 2.56 -15.90
N VAL A 371 -15.37 3.85 -15.88
CA VAL A 371 -14.38 4.90 -16.15
C VAL A 371 -13.23 4.85 -15.11
N ILE A 372 -13.55 4.71 -13.84
CA ILE A 372 -12.55 4.57 -12.76
C ILE A 372 -11.74 3.30 -12.95
N LEU A 373 -12.38 2.17 -13.22
CA LEU A 373 -11.70 0.90 -13.46
C LEU A 373 -10.67 1.01 -14.60
N LEU A 374 -11.07 1.53 -15.76
CA LEU A 374 -10.18 1.71 -16.90
C LEU A 374 -9.04 2.69 -16.58
N SER A 375 -9.34 3.76 -15.84
CA SER A 375 -8.34 4.74 -15.39
C SER A 375 -7.31 4.11 -14.45
N ASN A 376 -7.74 3.28 -13.50
CA ASN A 376 -6.85 2.59 -12.57
C ASN A 376 -5.94 1.59 -13.29
N ILE A 377 -6.51 0.76 -14.21
CA ILE A 377 -5.73 -0.19 -15.01
C ILE A 377 -4.66 0.57 -15.81
N ARG A 378 -5.04 1.62 -16.53
CA ARG A 378 -4.10 2.43 -17.31
C ARG A 378 -3.03 3.04 -16.41
N GLY A 379 -3.42 3.60 -15.28
CA GLY A 379 -2.50 4.22 -14.33
C GLY A 379 -1.48 3.24 -13.76
N ALA A 380 -1.89 2.05 -13.36
CA ALA A 380 -1.00 1.02 -12.87
C ALA A 380 0.02 0.58 -13.94
N ASN A 381 -0.42 0.40 -15.18
CA ASN A 381 0.49 0.08 -16.29
C ASN A 381 1.47 1.22 -16.60
N MET A 382 1.04 2.48 -16.50
CA MET A 382 1.95 3.64 -16.62
C MET A 382 3.00 3.60 -15.50
N VAL A 383 2.60 3.37 -14.25
CA VAL A 383 3.52 3.26 -13.10
C VAL A 383 4.55 2.16 -13.33
N ALA A 384 4.14 0.98 -13.83
CA ALA A 384 5.05 -0.12 -14.15
C ALA A 384 6.09 0.28 -15.22
N MET A 385 5.62 0.93 -16.30
CA MET A 385 6.50 1.41 -17.37
C MET A 385 7.55 2.40 -16.84
N TYR A 386 7.17 3.32 -15.95
CA TYR A 386 8.11 4.28 -15.38
C TYR A 386 9.11 3.64 -14.44
N ALA A 387 8.67 2.69 -13.62
CA ALA A 387 9.59 1.94 -12.77
C ALA A 387 10.60 1.17 -13.62
N ARG A 388 10.18 0.62 -14.75
CA ARG A 388 11.07 -0.04 -15.71
C ARG A 388 12.06 0.92 -16.34
N ILE A 389 11.61 2.07 -16.83
CA ILE A 389 12.49 3.09 -17.40
C ILE A 389 13.48 3.61 -16.34
N SER A 390 13.04 3.79 -15.09
CA SER A 390 13.93 4.17 -13.99
C SER A 390 15.05 3.15 -13.76
N TYR A 391 14.73 1.86 -13.84
CA TYR A 391 15.71 0.78 -13.76
C TYR A 391 16.69 0.82 -14.93
N GLU A 392 16.19 0.93 -16.16
CA GLU A 392 17.03 0.94 -17.37
C GLU A 392 17.99 2.14 -17.39
N ASN A 393 17.52 3.31 -16.95
CA ASN A 393 18.35 4.49 -16.80
C ASN A 393 19.45 4.28 -15.76
N ALA A 394 19.13 3.70 -14.60
CA ALA A 394 20.10 3.40 -13.56
C ALA A 394 21.13 2.37 -14.05
N PHE A 395 20.67 1.30 -14.73
CA PHE A 395 21.51 0.26 -15.29
C PHE A 395 22.49 0.83 -16.31
N SER A 396 22.00 1.63 -17.26
CA SER A 396 22.83 2.29 -18.28
C SER A 396 23.88 3.21 -17.65
N PHE A 397 23.45 4.06 -16.71
CA PHE A 397 24.33 5.01 -16.03
C PHE A 397 25.44 4.29 -15.25
N TYR A 398 25.09 3.36 -14.38
CA TYR A 398 26.10 2.67 -13.55
C TYR A 398 26.99 1.73 -14.37
N THR A 399 26.50 1.12 -15.45
CA THR A 399 27.33 0.34 -16.36
C THR A 399 28.38 1.21 -17.03
N SER A 400 27.98 2.37 -17.55
CA SER A 400 28.91 3.34 -18.14
C SER A 400 29.94 3.84 -17.12
N LEU A 401 29.52 4.19 -15.92
CA LEU A 401 30.38 4.64 -14.84
C LEU A 401 31.40 3.58 -14.43
N ILE A 402 30.96 2.33 -14.21
CA ILE A 402 31.82 1.22 -13.85
C ILE A 402 32.81 0.92 -14.96
N THR A 403 32.41 0.99 -16.22
CA THR A 403 33.30 0.80 -17.38
C THR A 403 34.40 1.87 -17.38
N GLN A 404 34.07 3.13 -17.13
CA GLN A 404 35.08 4.18 -17.04
C GLN A 404 36.02 4.00 -15.84
N ILE A 405 35.49 3.58 -14.68
CA ILE A 405 36.33 3.28 -13.50
C ILE A 405 37.31 2.16 -13.81
N LYS A 406 36.83 1.06 -14.42
CA LYS A 406 37.69 -0.08 -14.78
C LYS A 406 38.77 0.30 -15.83
N SER A 407 38.41 1.08 -16.84
CA SER A 407 39.32 1.53 -17.89
C SER A 407 40.31 2.58 -17.42
N SER A 408 40.08 3.26 -16.32
CA SER A 408 41.06 4.21 -15.73
C SER A 408 42.29 3.54 -15.14
N GLY A 409 42.26 2.22 -14.89
CA GLY A 409 43.35 1.48 -14.27
C GLY A 409 43.64 1.83 -12.80
N LEU A 410 42.72 2.61 -12.15
CA LEU A 410 42.92 3.09 -10.79
C LEU A 410 42.40 2.11 -9.71
N LEU A 411 41.72 1.04 -10.15
CA LEU A 411 41.11 0.05 -9.25
C LEU A 411 42.15 -0.96 -8.75
N ASP A 412 42.21 -1.14 -7.43
CA ASP A 412 42.96 -2.19 -6.76
C ASP A 412 42.15 -2.80 -5.60
N GLU A 413 42.63 -3.87 -4.95
CA GLU A 413 41.92 -4.60 -3.90
C GLU A 413 41.60 -3.78 -2.64
N LYS A 414 42.27 -2.68 -2.42
CA LYS A 414 42.10 -1.81 -1.21
C LYS A 414 41.32 -0.56 -1.52
N THR A 415 40.80 -0.42 -2.73
CA THR A 415 40.18 0.81 -3.20
C THR A 415 38.75 0.92 -2.70
N SER A 416 38.37 2.09 -2.23
CA SER A 416 36.99 2.49 -1.96
C SER A 416 36.51 3.49 -3.02
N LEU A 417 35.20 3.67 -3.14
CA LEU A 417 34.57 4.52 -4.15
C LEU A 417 33.83 5.71 -3.51
N ALA A 418 34.08 6.91 -3.97
CA ALA A 418 33.35 8.12 -3.64
C ALA A 418 32.65 8.66 -4.89
N ILE A 419 31.33 8.51 -5.00
CA ILE A 419 30.52 9.16 -6.04
C ILE A 419 30.03 10.48 -5.45
N CYS A 420 30.58 11.60 -5.93
CA CYS A 420 30.34 12.93 -5.41
C CYS A 420 29.41 13.74 -6.32
N GLY A 421 28.28 14.19 -5.78
CA GLY A 421 27.29 14.99 -6.47
C GLY A 421 26.11 14.18 -7.04
N SER A 422 25.11 14.93 -7.55
CA SER A 422 23.87 14.35 -8.07
C SER A 422 23.98 14.09 -9.58
N PRO A 423 23.47 12.96 -10.05
CA PRO A 423 23.42 12.61 -11.48
C PRO A 423 22.29 13.32 -12.25
N ASP A 424 21.75 14.44 -11.75
CA ASP A 424 20.56 15.14 -12.30
C ASP A 424 20.59 15.37 -13.81
N LYS A 425 21.78 15.59 -14.38
CA LYS A 425 21.94 15.80 -15.82
C LYS A 425 21.78 14.56 -16.67
N TYR A 426 21.88 13.37 -16.05
CA TYR A 426 21.86 12.07 -16.73
C TYR A 426 20.52 11.36 -16.62
N ILE A 427 19.53 12.02 -15.98
CA ILE A 427 18.21 11.46 -15.77
C ILE A 427 17.27 12.04 -16.79
N TYR A 428 16.63 11.16 -17.53
CA TYR A 428 15.46 11.54 -18.28
C TYR A 428 14.37 11.95 -17.27
N LYS A 429 14.11 13.25 -17.15
CA LYS A 429 12.99 13.76 -16.36
C LYS A 429 11.72 13.42 -17.07
N LEU A 430 11.06 12.38 -16.63
CA LEU A 430 9.70 12.06 -17.01
C LEU A 430 8.78 13.13 -16.38
N GLN A 431 8.68 14.30 -17.05
CA GLN A 431 8.06 15.51 -16.51
C GLN A 431 6.59 15.31 -16.13
N ASP A 432 5.88 14.42 -16.81
CA ASP A 432 4.43 14.21 -16.60
C ASP A 432 4.09 13.27 -15.45
N LEU A 433 5.06 12.59 -14.88
CA LEU A 433 4.87 11.66 -13.79
C LEU A 433 5.76 11.96 -12.57
N ASN A 434 5.92 13.18 -12.25
CA ASN A 434 6.23 13.59 -10.88
C ASN A 434 5.09 13.12 -9.95
N ASN A 435 4.77 11.85 -10.03
CA ASN A 435 3.88 11.18 -9.12
C ASN A 435 4.62 10.99 -7.80
N LYS A 436 4.75 12.11 -7.06
CA LYS A 436 5.12 12.13 -5.64
C LYS A 436 4.27 11.17 -4.79
N HIS A 437 3.38 10.42 -5.41
CA HIS A 437 2.32 9.63 -4.80
C HIS A 437 2.57 8.14 -4.86
N MET A 438 3.31 7.68 -5.88
CA MET A 438 3.73 6.29 -5.96
C MET A 438 5.15 6.16 -5.41
N PRO A 439 5.50 5.08 -4.72
CA PRO A 439 6.82 4.87 -4.14
C PRO A 439 7.84 4.51 -5.23
N ILE A 440 7.93 5.34 -6.27
CA ILE A 440 8.90 5.24 -7.36
C ILE A 440 9.88 6.38 -7.19
N LEU A 441 11.02 6.07 -6.60
CA LEU A 441 12.18 6.95 -6.63
C LEU A 441 13.08 6.53 -7.80
N PRO A 442 13.68 7.49 -8.53
CA PRO A 442 14.67 7.15 -9.52
C PRO A 442 15.79 6.32 -8.91
N LEU A 443 16.01 5.11 -9.41
CA LEU A 443 16.98 4.16 -8.85
C LEU A 443 18.42 4.69 -8.87
N ILE A 444 18.70 5.66 -9.70
CA ILE A 444 19.99 6.33 -9.79
C ILE A 444 20.33 7.17 -8.54
N TYR A 445 19.31 7.59 -7.75
CA TYR A 445 19.47 8.35 -6.49
C TYR A 445 19.41 7.48 -5.23
N ILE A 446 19.38 6.19 -5.36
CA ILE A 446 19.09 5.31 -4.24
C ILE A 446 20.18 5.41 -3.17
N PRO A 447 19.79 5.41 -1.87
CA PRO A 447 20.73 5.22 -0.77
C PRO A 447 21.58 3.96 -0.89
N TYR A 448 21.11 2.97 -1.64
CA TYR A 448 21.69 1.64 -1.80
C TYR A 448 22.45 1.44 -3.12
N LYS A 449 23.10 2.50 -3.62
CA LYS A 449 23.92 2.47 -4.86
C LYS A 449 24.91 1.30 -4.87
N GLN A 450 25.56 1.03 -3.74
CA GLN A 450 26.50 -0.07 -3.60
C GLN A 450 25.85 -1.42 -3.87
N ASN A 451 24.70 -1.67 -3.27
CA ASN A 451 23.98 -2.94 -3.47
C ASN A 451 23.48 -3.11 -4.90
N PHE A 452 23.04 -2.01 -5.55
CA PHE A 452 22.71 -2.06 -6.96
C PHE A 452 23.91 -2.44 -7.83
N MET A 453 25.06 -1.79 -7.64
CA MET A 453 26.29 -2.11 -8.38
C MET A 453 26.78 -3.53 -8.07
N LYS A 454 26.72 -3.97 -6.81
CA LYS A 454 27.14 -5.30 -6.38
C LYS A 454 26.26 -6.39 -6.96
N TYR A 455 24.96 -6.33 -6.74
CA TYR A 455 24.05 -7.45 -7.05
C TYR A 455 23.60 -7.48 -8.51
N TYR A 456 23.53 -6.33 -9.18
CA TYR A 456 23.05 -6.25 -10.57
C TYR A 456 24.17 -6.12 -11.59
N LEU A 457 25.31 -5.55 -11.19
CA LEU A 457 26.42 -5.25 -12.12
C LEU A 457 27.70 -6.00 -11.77
N GLY A 458 27.69 -6.80 -10.70
CA GLY A 458 28.86 -7.56 -10.26
C GLY A 458 30.05 -6.68 -9.85
N PHE A 459 29.78 -5.45 -9.37
CA PHE A 459 30.81 -4.50 -8.99
C PHE A 459 30.74 -4.23 -7.48
N ASP A 460 31.53 -4.99 -6.71
CA ASP A 460 31.55 -4.94 -5.24
C ASP A 460 32.72 -4.12 -4.72
N VAL A 461 32.62 -2.79 -4.81
CA VAL A 461 33.59 -1.85 -4.26
C VAL A 461 32.92 -1.05 -3.14
N PRO A 462 33.54 -0.98 -1.93
CA PRO A 462 32.96 -0.22 -0.81
C PRO A 462 32.77 1.25 -1.16
N ILE A 463 31.59 1.80 -0.84
CA ILE A 463 31.34 3.23 -0.99
C ILE A 463 31.65 3.93 0.34
N VAL A 464 32.42 5.00 0.28
CA VAL A 464 32.76 5.83 1.46
C VAL A 464 31.54 6.53 2.06
N SER A 465 31.63 6.89 3.34
CA SER A 465 30.59 7.61 4.08
C SER A 465 30.31 9.01 3.50
N LEU A 466 29.17 9.60 3.85
CA LEU A 466 28.85 10.98 3.46
C LEU A 466 29.86 11.98 4.02
N GLU A 467 30.33 11.76 5.24
CA GLU A 467 31.32 12.62 5.90
C GLU A 467 32.64 12.62 5.13
N GLU A 468 33.10 11.45 4.69
CA GLU A 468 34.29 11.30 3.85
C GLU A 468 34.14 11.98 2.49
N LYS A 469 32.96 11.86 1.84
CA LYS A 469 32.66 12.56 0.58
C LYS A 469 32.75 14.07 0.76
N VAL A 470 32.17 14.61 1.86
CA VAL A 470 32.23 16.04 2.20
C VAL A 470 33.69 16.47 2.46
N ALA A 471 34.49 15.64 3.12
CA ALA A 471 35.91 15.93 3.33
C ALA A 471 36.70 15.95 2.00
N ILE A 472 36.42 14.99 1.11
CA ILE A 472 37.04 14.91 -0.24
C ILE A 472 36.70 16.14 -1.06
N SER A 473 35.45 16.61 -1.02
CA SER A 473 35.00 17.77 -1.82
C SER A 473 35.71 19.07 -1.52
N LYS A 474 36.26 19.20 -0.32
CA LYS A 474 37.03 20.39 0.11
C LYS A 474 38.46 20.40 -0.39
N ARG A 475 38.98 19.27 -0.87
CA ARG A 475 40.36 19.13 -1.34
C ARG A 475 40.61 19.86 -2.67
N LYS A 476 41.82 20.35 -2.88
CA LYS A 476 42.21 21.04 -4.12
C LYS A 476 42.11 20.09 -5.33
N GLU A 477 42.50 18.85 -5.15
CA GLU A 477 42.47 17.81 -6.18
C GLU A 477 41.03 17.61 -6.71
N PHE A 478 40.04 17.57 -5.84
CA PHE A 478 38.63 17.46 -6.24
C PHE A 478 38.12 18.65 -7.02
N LYS A 479 38.53 19.85 -6.62
CA LYS A 479 38.13 21.11 -7.29
C LYS A 479 38.65 21.19 -8.72
N GLN A 480 39.82 20.60 -8.97
CA GLN A 480 40.46 20.59 -10.29
C GLN A 480 39.92 19.45 -11.20
N MET A 481 39.15 18.51 -10.67
CA MET A 481 38.54 17.47 -11.48
C MET A 481 37.45 18.02 -12.39
N GLU A 482 37.39 17.47 -13.60
CA GLU A 482 36.30 17.73 -14.53
C GLU A 482 35.01 17.02 -14.03
N ILE A 483 33.89 17.36 -14.67
CA ILE A 483 32.59 16.74 -14.37
C ILE A 483 32.37 15.56 -15.33
N TYR A 484 31.81 14.45 -14.80
CA TYR A 484 31.39 13.31 -15.59
C TYR A 484 30.47 13.77 -16.76
N PRO A 485 30.57 13.22 -17.99
CA PRO A 485 31.28 12.01 -18.38
C PRO A 485 32.76 12.24 -18.85
N ASN A 486 33.35 13.38 -18.60
CA ASN A 486 34.75 13.59 -18.96
C ASN A 486 35.64 12.54 -18.26
N PRO A 487 36.59 11.89 -18.95
CA PRO A 487 37.51 10.92 -18.32
C PRO A 487 38.26 11.49 -17.09
N LYS A 488 38.59 12.79 -17.09
CA LYS A 488 39.23 13.45 -15.95
C LYS A 488 38.31 13.70 -14.74
N SER A 489 37.03 13.24 -14.81
CA SER A 489 36.09 13.23 -13.70
C SER A 489 36.34 12.10 -12.71
N ILE A 490 37.22 11.16 -13.05
CA ILE A 490 37.60 10.02 -12.21
C ILE A 490 39.07 10.17 -11.83
N SER A 491 39.35 10.21 -10.54
CA SER A 491 40.70 10.36 -10.01
C SER A 491 40.86 9.55 -8.72
N LYS A 492 42.09 9.16 -8.40
CA LYS A 492 42.42 8.47 -7.13
C LYS A 492 42.97 9.50 -6.14
N ILE A 493 42.33 9.64 -5.00
CA ILE A 493 42.77 10.49 -3.89
C ILE A 493 43.03 9.58 -2.68
N GLY A 494 44.30 9.29 -2.41
CA GLY A 494 44.68 8.23 -1.47
C GLY A 494 44.23 6.85 -1.98
N ASN A 495 43.50 6.10 -1.15
CA ASN A 495 42.91 4.80 -1.55
C ASN A 495 41.46 4.91 -2.05
N ILE A 496 41.00 6.13 -2.34
CA ILE A 496 39.61 6.36 -2.75
C ILE A 496 39.60 6.77 -4.22
N ILE A 497 38.85 6.03 -5.04
CA ILE A 497 38.47 6.47 -6.38
C ILE A 497 37.31 7.44 -6.25
N VAL A 498 37.55 8.66 -6.69
CA VAL A 498 36.59 9.74 -6.65
C VAL A 498 35.99 9.94 -8.02
N VAL A 499 34.66 9.98 -8.10
CA VAL A 499 33.89 10.35 -9.29
C VAL A 499 33.17 11.66 -9.02
N LYS A 500 33.44 12.68 -9.83
CA LYS A 500 32.79 13.99 -9.73
C LYS A 500 31.63 14.08 -10.71
N LEU A 501 30.39 14.02 -10.22
CA LEU A 501 29.18 14.18 -11.03
C LEU A 501 28.75 15.64 -11.18
N ASN A 502 28.93 16.42 -10.12
CA ASN A 502 28.74 17.87 -10.11
C ASN A 502 29.45 18.49 -8.89
N GLU A 503 29.32 19.80 -8.70
CA GLU A 503 29.96 20.52 -7.60
C GLU A 503 29.17 20.52 -6.30
N ASN A 504 27.85 20.24 -6.35
CA ASN A 504 26.95 20.24 -5.20
C ASN A 504 26.84 18.84 -4.61
N ILE A 505 27.48 18.61 -3.47
CA ILE A 505 27.45 17.34 -2.73
C ILE A 505 26.25 17.24 -1.78
N ASN A 506 25.64 18.38 -1.43
CA ASN A 506 24.53 18.43 -0.47
C ASN A 506 23.22 17.75 -0.92
N ASN A 507 23.14 17.27 -2.15
CA ASN A 507 21.96 16.57 -2.69
C ASN A 507 22.11 15.02 -2.69
N ASP A 508 23.09 14.48 -1.99
CA ASP A 508 23.32 13.03 -1.87
C ASP A 508 22.46 12.37 -0.77
N GLN A 509 21.38 13.03 -0.29
CA GLN A 509 20.41 12.47 0.65
C GLN A 509 19.30 11.67 -0.03
#